data_d36a13f3205a94b2373db3e367a8cb8d
#
_entry.id   d36a13f3205a94b2373db3e367a8cb8d
#
_cell.length_a   1.000
_cell.length_b   1.000
_cell.length_c   1.000
_cell.angle_alpha   90.00
_cell.angle_beta   90.00
_cell.angle_gamma   90.00
#
_symmetry.space_group_name_H-M   'P 1'
#
loop_
_entity.id
_entity.type
_entity.pdbx_description
1 polymer ?
#
loop_
_entity_poly.entity_id
_entity_poly.type
_entity_poly.pdbx_seq_one_letter_code
_entity_poly.pdbx_strand_id
1 'polypeptide(L)'
;MGTVDISRLNYVVLTLISKVKGADLISQFRPIALMNNFAKIPAKGMATRVSPIAHRVISPFQSAFIKGRFILDGVLCLHEIIHDLSCKNTKAVVLKLDFEKAYDSVSWSFLRQVLLAKGFDGSMVHR
;
A
#
# COMPACT_ATOMS: atom_id res chain seq x y z
N MET A 1 -40.17 4.71 3.18
CA MET A 1 -38.70 4.80 3.13
C MET A 1 -38.22 3.63 2.28
N GLY A 2 -37.71 3.86 1.07
CA GLY A 2 -37.19 2.79 0.21
C GLY A 2 -35.92 2.20 0.81
N THR A 3 -35.88 0.88 0.99
CA THR A 3 -34.67 0.16 1.39
C THR A 3 -33.67 0.24 0.24
N VAL A 4 -32.53 0.89 0.49
CA VAL A 4 -31.44 0.93 -0.49
C VAL A 4 -30.82 -0.46 -0.56
N ASP A 5 -30.84 -1.06 -1.75
CA ASP A 5 -30.19 -2.35 -1.98
C ASP A 5 -28.66 -2.16 -1.99
N ILE A 6 -28.03 -2.51 -0.87
CA ILE A 6 -26.58 -2.39 -0.66
C ILE A 6 -25.79 -3.26 -1.65
N SER A 7 -26.37 -4.36 -2.16
CA SER A 7 -25.70 -5.23 -3.13
C SER A 7 -25.36 -4.49 -4.43
N ARG A 8 -26.24 -3.58 -4.85
CA ARG A 8 -26.01 -2.72 -6.03
C ARG A 8 -24.94 -1.64 -5.82
N LEU A 9 -24.68 -1.27 -4.57
CA LEU A 9 -23.65 -0.29 -4.23
C LEU A 9 -22.27 -0.93 -4.08
N ASN A 10 -22.23 -2.20 -3.63
CA ASN A 10 -21.00 -2.96 -3.42
C ASN A 10 -20.65 -3.83 -4.65
N TYR A 11 -20.83 -3.28 -5.84
CA TYR A 11 -20.53 -3.97 -7.09
C TYR A 11 -19.12 -3.60 -7.58
N VAL A 12 -18.34 -4.61 -7.94
CA VAL A 12 -16.97 -4.47 -8.46
C VAL A 12 -16.83 -5.26 -9.76
N VAL A 13 -16.32 -4.63 -10.79
CA VAL A 13 -15.91 -5.30 -12.02
C VAL A 13 -14.43 -5.60 -11.94
N LEU A 14 -14.05 -6.87 -12.13
CA LEU A 14 -12.66 -7.27 -12.23
C LEU A 14 -12.25 -7.34 -13.70
N THR A 15 -11.19 -6.60 -14.04
CA THR A 15 -10.54 -6.66 -15.34
C THR A 15 -9.17 -7.26 -15.18
N LEU A 16 -8.83 -8.21 -16.06
CA LEU A 16 -7.52 -8.89 -16.05
C LEU A 16 -6.59 -8.23 -17.07
N ILE A 17 -5.42 -7.79 -16.60
CA ILE A 17 -4.36 -7.27 -17.47
C ILE A 17 -3.20 -8.24 -17.46
N SER A 18 -2.73 -8.67 -18.64
CA SER A 18 -1.61 -9.58 -18.76
C SER A 18 -0.30 -8.92 -18.28
N LYS A 19 0.50 -9.67 -17.52
CA LYS A 19 1.86 -9.27 -17.08
C LYS A 19 2.91 -9.55 -18.16
N VAL A 20 2.64 -10.53 -19.03
CA VAL A 20 3.54 -11.02 -20.09
C VAL A 20 2.77 -11.23 -21.38
N LYS A 21 3.47 -11.17 -22.51
CA LYS A 21 2.88 -11.54 -23.82
C LYS A 21 2.58 -13.03 -23.85
N GLY A 22 1.39 -13.40 -24.36
CA GLY A 22 0.96 -14.80 -24.43
C GLY A 22 0.62 -15.40 -23.06
N ALA A 23 0.06 -14.61 -22.16
CA ALA A 23 -0.34 -15.10 -20.82
C ALA A 23 -1.48 -16.12 -20.93
N ASP A 24 -1.24 -17.35 -20.48
CA ASP A 24 -2.21 -18.46 -20.50
C ASP A 24 -2.69 -18.84 -19.08
N LEU A 25 -1.90 -18.51 -18.05
CA LEU A 25 -2.21 -18.84 -16.66
C LEU A 25 -2.75 -17.64 -15.91
N ILE A 26 -3.72 -17.85 -15.03
CA ILE A 26 -4.34 -16.80 -14.20
C ILE A 26 -3.32 -16.00 -13.36
N SER A 27 -2.25 -16.66 -12.90
CA SER A 27 -1.15 -16.03 -12.15
C SER A 27 -0.36 -14.99 -12.97
N GLN A 28 -0.43 -15.08 -14.30
CA GLN A 28 0.21 -14.16 -15.23
C GLN A 28 -0.64 -12.90 -15.50
N PHE A 29 -1.81 -12.80 -14.91
CA PHE A 29 -2.66 -11.62 -15.00
C PHE A 29 -2.66 -10.82 -13.70
N ARG A 30 -2.89 -9.52 -13.83
CA ARG A 30 -3.16 -8.61 -12.71
C ARG A 30 -4.65 -8.33 -12.68
N PRO A 31 -5.39 -8.73 -11.64
CA PRO A 31 -6.76 -8.30 -11.47
C PRO A 31 -6.79 -6.81 -11.11
N ILE A 32 -7.52 -6.02 -11.88
CA ILE A 32 -7.81 -4.63 -11.55
C ILE A 32 -9.28 -4.54 -11.19
N ALA A 33 -9.54 -4.07 -9.97
CA ALA A 33 -10.89 -3.89 -9.44
C ALA A 33 -11.42 -2.50 -9.82
N LEU A 34 -12.41 -2.44 -10.68
CA LEU A 34 -13.15 -1.23 -11.01
C LEU A 34 -14.30 -1.06 -10.01
N MET A 35 -14.00 -0.37 -8.91
CA MET A 35 -14.97 -0.12 -7.85
C MET A 35 -15.91 1.03 -8.20
N ASN A 36 -17.14 0.93 -7.72
CA ASN A 36 -18.12 2.01 -7.81
C ASN A 36 -17.64 3.26 -7.03
N ASN A 37 -18.02 4.45 -7.51
CA ASN A 37 -17.66 5.72 -6.90
C ASN A 37 -18.15 5.85 -5.45
N PHE A 38 -19.23 5.16 -5.08
CA PHE A 38 -19.76 5.16 -3.71
C PHE A 38 -18.74 4.66 -2.68
N ALA A 39 -17.97 3.62 -2.99
CA ALA A 39 -16.91 3.12 -2.11
C ALA A 39 -15.66 4.03 -2.13
N LYS A 40 -15.41 4.70 -3.25
CA LYS A 40 -14.24 5.57 -3.40
C LYS A 40 -14.34 6.87 -2.59
N ILE A 41 -15.54 7.43 -2.43
CA ILE A 41 -15.74 8.71 -1.72
C ILE A 41 -15.33 8.59 -0.24
N PRO A 42 -15.87 7.66 0.58
CA PRO A 42 -15.45 7.51 1.97
C PRO A 42 -13.99 7.10 2.10
N ALA A 43 -13.49 6.21 1.23
CA ALA A 43 -12.08 5.83 1.22
C ALA A 43 -11.15 7.03 0.98
N LYS A 44 -11.50 7.89 0.02
CA LYS A 44 -10.76 9.14 -0.25
C LYS A 44 -10.83 10.11 0.94
N GLY A 45 -12.01 10.23 1.56
CA GLY A 45 -12.19 11.06 2.76
C GLY A 45 -11.29 10.60 3.92
N MET A 46 -11.23 9.29 4.19
CA MET A 46 -10.32 8.72 5.19
C MET A 46 -8.85 8.93 4.80
N ALA A 47 -8.47 8.66 3.58
CA ALA A 47 -7.10 8.88 3.10
C ALA A 47 -6.66 10.33 3.25
N THR A 48 -7.54 11.29 2.97
CA THR A 48 -7.26 12.73 3.13
C THR A 48 -7.04 13.11 4.59
N ARG A 49 -7.79 12.50 5.52
CA ARG A 49 -7.63 12.74 6.97
C ARG A 49 -6.38 12.09 7.55
N VAL A 50 -6.01 10.91 7.08
CA VAL A 50 -4.83 10.18 7.54
C VAL A 50 -3.54 10.72 6.93
N SER A 51 -3.59 11.26 5.71
CA SER A 51 -2.40 11.74 4.99
C SER A 51 -1.51 12.71 5.78
N PRO A 52 -2.01 13.73 6.49
CA PRO A 52 -1.16 14.62 7.30
C PRO A 52 -0.49 13.91 8.48
N ILE A 53 -1.15 12.87 9.02
CA ILE A 53 -0.67 12.11 10.18
C ILE A 53 0.38 11.09 9.73
N ALA A 54 0.28 10.60 8.50
CA ALA A 54 1.15 9.57 7.94
C ALA A 54 2.64 9.91 8.09
N HIS A 55 3.02 11.16 7.90
CA HIS A 55 4.41 11.63 8.07
C HIS A 55 4.96 11.44 9.49
N ARG A 56 4.11 11.42 10.51
CA ARG A 56 4.50 11.28 11.91
C ARG A 56 4.59 9.82 12.35
N VAL A 57 3.72 8.97 11.81
CA VAL A 57 3.58 7.57 12.24
C VAL A 57 4.35 6.58 11.37
N ILE A 58 4.69 6.97 10.14
CA ILE A 58 5.41 6.13 9.18
C ILE A 58 6.88 6.54 9.14
N SER A 59 7.77 5.55 9.22
CA SER A 59 9.22 5.75 9.17
C SER A 59 9.63 6.68 8.02
N PRO A 60 10.60 7.58 8.21
CA PRO A 60 11.12 8.44 7.16
C PRO A 60 11.74 7.66 5.99
N PHE A 61 12.19 6.43 6.23
CA PHE A 61 12.75 5.54 5.18
C PHE A 61 11.69 4.96 4.25
N GLN A 62 10.40 4.99 4.61
CA GLN A 62 9.32 4.59 3.73
C GLN A 62 9.01 5.72 2.74
N SER A 63 9.47 5.59 1.50
CA SER A 63 9.28 6.59 0.44
C SER A 63 8.00 6.38 -0.37
N ALA A 64 7.59 5.14 -0.60
CA ALA A 64 6.44 4.82 -1.44
C ALA A 64 5.09 5.14 -0.78
N PHE A 65 4.13 5.63 -1.56
CA PHE A 65 2.74 5.92 -1.21
C PHE A 65 2.52 7.04 -0.18
N ILE A 66 3.55 7.76 0.22
CA ILE A 66 3.45 8.91 1.13
C ILE A 66 3.56 10.20 0.31
N LYS A 67 2.55 11.06 0.45
CA LYS A 67 2.51 12.34 -0.27
C LYS A 67 3.75 13.19 0.06
N GLY A 68 4.45 13.69 -0.97
CA GLY A 68 5.65 14.49 -0.80
C GLY A 68 6.94 13.72 -0.53
N ARG A 69 6.92 12.38 -0.57
CA ARG A 69 8.11 11.54 -0.59
C ARG A 69 8.32 10.96 -1.99
N PHE A 70 9.55 10.85 -2.42
CA PHE A 70 9.90 10.35 -3.74
C PHE A 70 10.56 8.98 -3.64
N ILE A 71 10.12 8.04 -4.47
CA ILE A 71 10.68 6.68 -4.52
C ILE A 71 12.17 6.73 -4.90
N LEU A 72 12.56 7.69 -5.73
CA LEU A 72 13.93 7.85 -6.18
C LEU A 72 14.91 8.18 -5.03
N ASP A 73 14.45 8.84 -3.97
CA ASP A 73 15.30 9.12 -2.80
C ASP A 73 15.83 7.83 -2.16
N GLY A 74 14.99 6.78 -2.09
CA GLY A 74 15.40 5.47 -1.61
C GLY A 74 16.41 4.78 -2.54
N VAL A 75 16.25 4.95 -3.85
CA VAL A 75 17.19 4.40 -4.84
C VAL A 75 18.55 5.11 -4.76
N LEU A 76 18.56 6.43 -4.64
CA LEU A 76 19.77 7.22 -4.49
C LEU A 76 20.51 6.85 -3.20
N CYS A 77 19.80 6.79 -2.07
CA CYS A 77 20.37 6.39 -0.79
C CYS A 77 21.03 4.99 -0.87
N LEU A 78 20.35 4.01 -1.49
CA LEU A 78 20.93 2.69 -1.71
C LEU A 78 22.19 2.76 -2.57
N HIS A 79 22.18 3.57 -3.63
CA HIS A 79 23.31 3.73 -4.52
C HIS A 79 24.53 4.35 -3.80
N GLU A 80 24.29 5.35 -2.96
CA GLU A 80 25.33 5.97 -2.13
C GLU A 80 25.93 4.99 -1.12
N ILE A 81 25.08 4.17 -0.46
CA ILE A 81 25.54 3.14 0.47
C ILE A 81 26.42 2.12 -0.25
N ILE A 82 26.00 1.64 -1.43
CA ILE A 82 26.78 0.67 -2.21
C ILE A 82 28.12 1.26 -2.63
N HIS A 83 28.12 2.52 -3.07
CA HIS A 83 29.34 3.24 -3.46
C HIS A 83 30.32 3.38 -2.29
N ASP A 84 29.84 3.81 -1.12
CA ASP A 84 30.65 3.97 0.09
C ASP A 84 31.27 2.64 0.55
N LEU A 85 30.48 1.56 0.54
CA LEU A 85 30.97 0.22 0.86
C LEU A 85 32.04 -0.25 -0.13
N SER A 86 31.88 0.06 -1.42
CA SER A 86 32.87 -0.26 -2.45
C SER A 86 34.17 0.50 -2.25
N CYS A 87 34.09 1.81 -1.97
CA CYS A 87 35.25 2.65 -1.68
C CYS A 87 36.04 2.18 -0.44
N LYS A 88 35.31 1.70 0.59
CA LYS A 88 35.90 1.17 1.83
C LYS A 88 36.32 -0.29 1.73
N ASN A 89 36.13 -0.93 0.59
CA ASN A 89 36.36 -2.38 0.39
C ASN A 89 35.69 -3.24 1.47
N THR A 90 34.51 -2.84 1.92
CA THR A 90 33.74 -3.51 2.96
C THR A 90 32.78 -4.51 2.33
N LYS A 91 32.81 -5.77 2.81
CA LYS A 91 31.86 -6.78 2.37
C LYS A 91 30.46 -6.51 2.95
N ALA A 92 29.46 -6.50 2.09
CA ALA A 92 28.08 -6.31 2.47
C ALA A 92 27.13 -7.20 1.64
N VAL A 93 25.92 -7.42 2.16
CA VAL A 93 24.86 -8.15 1.47
C VAL A 93 23.65 -7.23 1.38
N VAL A 94 23.12 -7.07 0.17
CA VAL A 94 21.85 -6.34 -0.07
C VAL A 94 20.74 -7.38 -0.23
N LEU A 95 19.74 -7.33 0.65
CA LEU A 95 18.57 -8.20 0.61
C LEU A 95 17.36 -7.41 0.11
N LYS A 96 16.82 -7.79 -1.04
CA LYS A 96 15.56 -7.27 -1.56
C LYS A 96 14.42 -8.22 -1.18
N LEU A 97 13.48 -7.73 -0.39
CA LEU A 97 12.26 -8.46 -0.04
C LEU A 97 11.10 -7.96 -0.89
N ASP A 98 10.36 -8.89 -1.49
CA ASP A 98 9.15 -8.62 -2.26
C ASP A 98 8.00 -9.47 -1.70
N PHE A 99 6.95 -8.82 -1.21
CA PHE A 99 5.79 -9.49 -0.61
C PHE A 99 4.73 -9.73 -1.69
N GLU A 100 4.44 -11.01 -1.94
CA GLU A 100 3.35 -11.38 -2.84
C GLU A 100 1.99 -10.96 -2.25
N LYS A 101 1.15 -10.33 -3.07
CA LYS A 101 -0.23 -9.93 -2.71
C LYS A 101 -0.31 -9.17 -1.37
N ALA A 102 0.62 -8.24 -1.15
CA ALA A 102 0.75 -7.52 0.11
C ALA A 102 -0.56 -6.91 0.63
N TYR A 103 -1.41 -6.36 -0.25
CA TYR A 103 -2.70 -5.77 0.15
C TYR A 103 -3.75 -6.82 0.54
N ASP A 104 -3.77 -7.96 -0.15
CA ASP A 104 -4.76 -9.03 0.09
C ASP A 104 -4.39 -9.87 1.32
N SER A 105 -3.12 -9.85 1.73
CA SER A 105 -2.58 -10.67 2.82
C SER A 105 -2.54 -9.96 4.18
N VAL A 106 -2.98 -8.70 4.25
CA VAL A 106 -2.97 -7.93 5.51
C VAL A 106 -4.01 -8.47 6.49
N SER A 107 -3.58 -8.84 7.69
CA SER A 107 -4.47 -9.16 8.79
C SER A 107 -5.11 -7.90 9.36
N TRP A 108 -6.42 -7.80 9.29
CA TRP A 108 -7.18 -6.66 9.83
C TRP A 108 -7.02 -6.49 11.34
N SER A 109 -6.90 -7.60 12.08
CA SER A 109 -6.65 -7.57 13.52
C SER A 109 -5.27 -7.00 13.84
N PHE A 110 -4.25 -7.39 13.09
CA PHE A 110 -2.90 -6.85 13.22
C PHE A 110 -2.86 -5.36 12.87
N LEU A 111 -3.49 -4.96 11.75
CA LEU A 111 -3.56 -3.55 11.35
C LEU A 111 -4.18 -2.69 12.46
N ARG A 112 -5.27 -3.17 13.07
CA ARG A 112 -5.92 -2.49 14.19
C ARG A 112 -4.99 -2.31 15.39
N GLN A 113 -4.27 -3.36 15.77
CA GLN A 113 -3.27 -3.29 16.85
C GLN A 113 -2.16 -2.29 16.55
N VAL A 114 -1.66 -2.28 15.32
CA VAL A 114 -0.62 -1.31 14.89
C VAL A 114 -1.14 0.12 14.95
N LEU A 115 -2.36 0.39 14.50
CA LEU A 115 -2.95 1.73 14.57
C LEU A 115 -3.08 2.21 16.01
N LEU A 116 -3.59 1.37 16.92
CA LEU A 116 -3.67 1.69 18.35
C LEU A 116 -2.29 1.94 18.95
N ALA A 117 -1.31 1.10 18.66
CA ALA A 117 0.08 1.27 19.12
C ALA A 117 0.74 2.56 18.58
N LYS A 118 0.29 3.04 17.42
CA LYS A 118 0.73 4.31 16.82
C LYS A 118 -0.04 5.53 17.36
N GLY A 119 -0.93 5.35 18.34
CA GLY A 119 -1.65 6.41 19.02
C GLY A 119 -2.93 6.89 18.32
N PHE A 120 -3.48 6.09 17.39
CA PHE A 120 -4.80 6.38 16.85
C PHE A 120 -5.88 6.10 17.89
N ASP A 121 -6.89 6.98 17.95
CA ASP A 121 -8.02 6.81 18.87
C ASP A 121 -8.81 5.54 18.55
N GLY A 122 -9.18 4.79 19.60
CA GLY A 122 -9.93 3.55 19.46
C GLY A 122 -11.27 3.73 18.74
N SER A 123 -11.94 4.85 18.92
CA SER A 123 -13.19 5.17 18.23
C SER A 123 -13.00 5.33 16.72
N MET A 124 -11.82 5.77 16.28
CA MET A 124 -11.45 5.90 14.88
C MET A 124 -11.09 4.53 14.25
N VAL A 125 -10.52 3.64 15.05
CA VAL A 125 -10.05 2.32 14.59
C VAL A 125 -11.17 1.28 14.54
N HIS A 126 -12.27 1.47 15.31
CA HIS A 126 -13.40 0.55 15.40
C HIS A 126 -14.55 0.86 14.42
N ARG A 127 -14.46 1.93 13.63
CA ARG A 127 -15.41 2.28 12.57
C ARG A 127 -15.01 1.68 11.23
#